data_dd24720190116e9ed25724c1b69a8bb6
#
_entry.id   dd24720190116e9ed25724c1b69a8bb6
#
_cell.length_a   1.000
_cell.length_b   1.000
_cell.length_c   1.000
_cell.angle_alpha   90.00
_cell.angle_beta   90.00
_cell.angle_gamma   90.00
#
_symmetry.space_group_name_H-M   'P 1'
#
loop_
_entity.id
_entity.type
_entity.pdbx_description
1 polymer ?
#
loop_
_entity_poly.entity_id
_entity_poly.type
_entity_poly.pdbx_seq_one_letter_code
_entity_poly.pdbx_strand_id
1 'polypeptide(L)'
;ITWWAFPVFTQEKAEDGVGTYEKSIIAAFEKANPDIHVNLETIDFKSGPEKITTAIEAGTAPDVLFDAPGRIIQYGKNGKLADLNDLFTEDFVKDVNNENIIQASKAGDTAYMYPISSAPFYMAMNKKMLKDAGVLDLVKEGWTTDDFEKVLKALKDKGYTPGSLFSNGQGGDQGTRAFIANLYGGSVTDEKVTKYTTDDAKFVKGLEKASKWIDDGLMMNGSQFDGGADIQNFANGQTSYTILWAPSQNGIQAKLLDASKVEVVEVPFPSDSGKPKLEYLVNGFAVFNNKDEKKIAAAKKFVQFIADDKEWGPKDVVRTGAFPVRSSFGK
;
A
#
# COMPACT_ATOMS: atom_id res chain seq x y z
N ILE A 1 -7.67 18.19 18.92
CA ILE A 1 -7.70 17.70 17.54
C ILE A 1 -8.20 16.25 17.48
N THR A 2 -8.76 15.85 16.35
CA THR A 2 -9.23 14.48 16.10
C THR A 2 -8.34 13.78 15.09
N TRP A 3 -7.99 12.53 15.36
CA TRP A 3 -7.27 11.65 14.45
C TRP A 3 -8.13 10.44 14.10
N TRP A 4 -8.45 10.28 12.82
CA TRP A 4 -9.06 9.05 12.31
C TRP A 4 -7.98 8.15 11.76
N ALA A 5 -7.85 6.95 12.34
CA ALA A 5 -6.79 6.02 12.02
C ALA A 5 -7.36 4.72 11.42
N PHE A 6 -6.92 4.40 10.20
CA PHE A 6 -7.00 3.05 9.66
C PHE A 6 -6.05 2.11 10.42
N PRO A 7 -6.29 0.80 10.44
CA PRO A 7 -5.44 -0.17 11.12
C PRO A 7 -4.12 -0.40 10.35
N VAL A 8 -3.30 0.62 10.24
CA VAL A 8 -2.03 0.62 9.50
C VAL A 8 -0.82 0.33 10.37
N PHE A 9 -0.94 0.55 11.68
CA PHE A 9 0.12 0.25 12.65
C PHE A 9 -0.10 -1.12 13.27
N THR A 10 0.92 -1.99 13.19
CA THR A 10 0.94 -3.27 13.90
C THR A 10 1.01 -3.03 15.40
N GLN A 11 0.14 -3.66 16.18
CA GLN A 11 0.11 -3.53 17.63
C GLN A 11 1.35 -4.20 18.28
N GLU A 12 1.72 -3.80 19.50
CA GLU A 12 2.92 -4.33 20.17
C GLU A 12 2.75 -5.80 20.56
N LYS A 13 1.55 -6.16 20.98
CA LYS A 13 1.20 -7.53 21.36
C LYS A 13 0.05 -8.01 20.49
N ALA A 14 0.04 -9.30 20.20
CA ALA A 14 -0.98 -9.92 19.35
C ALA A 14 -2.41 -9.83 19.95
N GLU A 15 -2.53 -9.72 21.27
CA GLU A 15 -3.78 -9.55 21.99
C GLU A 15 -4.27 -8.10 22.05
N ASP A 16 -3.43 -7.12 21.70
CA ASP A 16 -3.81 -5.71 21.72
C ASP A 16 -4.87 -5.43 20.65
N GLY A 17 -5.88 -4.66 21.02
CA GLY A 17 -6.88 -4.19 20.08
C GLY A 17 -6.36 -3.08 19.18
N VAL A 18 -6.98 -2.91 18.01
CA VAL A 18 -6.71 -1.80 17.09
C VAL A 18 -6.81 -0.47 17.85
N GLY A 19 -5.81 0.39 17.63
CA GLY A 19 -5.73 1.70 18.30
C GLY A 19 -4.92 1.71 19.59
N THR A 20 -4.49 0.57 20.13
CA THR A 20 -3.67 0.53 21.35
C THR A 20 -2.31 1.17 21.12
N TYR A 21 -1.64 0.86 20.03
CA TYR A 21 -0.37 1.48 19.68
C TYR A 21 -0.52 2.97 19.39
N GLU A 22 -1.56 3.36 18.65
CA GLU A 22 -1.89 4.74 18.35
C GLU A 22 -2.11 5.58 19.62
N LYS A 23 -2.75 5.01 20.65
CA LYS A 23 -2.88 5.67 21.96
C LYS A 23 -1.56 5.88 22.65
N SER A 24 -0.57 5.01 22.44
CA SER A 24 0.78 5.20 23.01
C SER A 24 1.52 6.36 22.35
N ILE A 25 1.36 6.54 21.03
CA ILE A 25 1.86 7.71 20.30
C ILE A 25 1.22 8.99 20.87
N ILE A 26 -0.11 9.00 21.03
CA ILE A 26 -0.85 10.14 21.55
C ILE A 26 -0.36 10.51 22.95
N ALA A 27 -0.22 9.54 23.84
CA ALA A 27 0.24 9.77 25.21
C ALA A 27 1.64 10.38 25.24
N ALA A 28 2.56 9.94 24.37
CA ALA A 28 3.89 10.50 24.26
C ALA A 28 3.86 11.94 23.69
N PHE A 29 3.04 12.18 22.68
CA PHE A 29 2.86 13.51 22.11
C PHE A 29 2.26 14.50 23.10
N GLU A 30 1.19 14.14 23.81
CA GLU A 30 0.53 15.00 24.80
C GLU A 30 1.44 15.31 25.99
N LYS A 31 2.28 14.35 26.39
CA LYS A 31 3.31 14.60 27.42
C LYS A 31 4.30 15.68 27.01
N ALA A 32 4.68 15.71 25.74
CA ALA A 32 5.57 16.74 25.19
C ALA A 32 4.84 18.05 24.83
N ASN A 33 3.50 18.01 24.68
CA ASN A 33 2.67 19.13 24.26
C ASN A 33 1.38 19.20 25.10
N PRO A 34 1.46 19.58 26.39
CA PRO A 34 0.34 19.47 27.35
C PRO A 34 -0.90 20.31 26.99
N ASP A 35 -0.76 21.28 26.10
CA ASP A 35 -1.86 22.15 25.64
C ASP A 35 -2.60 21.57 24.42
N ILE A 36 -2.16 20.41 23.89
CA ILE A 36 -2.78 19.77 22.71
C ILE A 36 -3.30 18.38 23.11
N HIS A 37 -4.60 18.18 22.93
CA HIS A 37 -5.24 16.88 23.14
C HIS A 37 -5.63 16.25 21.80
N VAL A 38 -5.41 14.93 21.67
CA VAL A 38 -5.72 14.15 20.48
C VAL A 38 -6.77 13.10 20.79
N ASN A 39 -7.93 13.20 20.15
CA ASN A 39 -8.99 12.19 20.23
C ASN A 39 -8.83 11.22 19.06
N LEU A 40 -8.58 9.95 19.38
CA LEU A 40 -8.47 8.88 18.40
C LEU A 40 -9.84 8.28 18.08
N GLU A 41 -10.11 8.12 16.80
CA GLU A 41 -11.17 7.26 16.30
C GLU A 41 -10.60 6.25 15.31
N THR A 42 -10.73 4.96 15.59
CA THR A 42 -10.31 3.92 14.66
C THR A 42 -11.40 3.68 13.62
N ILE A 43 -11.00 3.57 12.36
CA ILE A 43 -11.85 3.27 11.21
C ILE A 43 -11.30 2.07 10.47
N ASP A 44 -12.16 1.34 9.76
CA ASP A 44 -11.76 0.17 8.95
C ASP A 44 -11.68 0.50 7.46
N PHE A 45 -11.03 -0.38 6.68
CA PHE A 45 -10.89 -0.18 5.23
C PHE A 45 -12.16 -0.46 4.44
N LYS A 46 -13.15 -1.13 5.04
CA LYS A 46 -14.40 -1.47 4.35
C LYS A 46 -15.36 -0.28 4.32
N SER A 47 -15.58 0.36 5.47
CA SER A 47 -16.54 1.46 5.63
C SER A 47 -15.89 2.83 5.81
N GLY A 48 -14.63 2.86 6.21
CA GLY A 48 -13.89 4.09 6.50
C GLY A 48 -13.82 5.08 5.32
N PRO A 49 -13.56 4.68 4.08
CA PRO A 49 -13.54 5.58 2.95
C PRO A 49 -14.88 6.31 2.73
N GLU A 50 -16.00 5.60 2.85
CA GLU A 50 -17.34 6.21 2.75
C GLU A 50 -17.62 7.15 3.91
N LYS A 51 -17.24 6.74 5.14
CA LYS A 51 -17.36 7.58 6.33
C LYS A 51 -16.58 8.89 6.17
N ILE A 52 -15.35 8.85 5.66
CA ILE A 52 -14.53 10.04 5.42
C ILE A 52 -15.22 10.95 4.40
N THR A 53 -15.69 10.41 3.28
CA THR A 53 -16.38 11.19 2.24
C THR A 53 -17.62 11.88 2.81
N THR A 54 -18.45 11.15 3.55
CA THR A 54 -19.64 11.70 4.20
C THR A 54 -19.29 12.82 5.19
N ALA A 55 -18.24 12.63 6.00
CA ALA A 55 -17.79 13.64 6.96
C ALA A 55 -17.24 14.89 6.27
N ILE A 56 -16.55 14.75 5.14
CA ILE A 56 -16.07 15.86 4.34
C ILE A 56 -17.26 16.68 3.79
N GLU A 57 -18.29 16.03 3.29
CA GLU A 57 -19.50 16.67 2.78
C GLU A 57 -20.27 17.39 3.89
N ALA A 58 -20.36 16.75 5.07
CA ALA A 58 -21.02 17.32 6.24
C ALA A 58 -20.21 18.42 6.96
N GLY A 59 -18.94 18.66 6.58
CA GLY A 59 -18.07 19.60 7.27
C GLY A 59 -17.60 19.13 8.66
N THR A 60 -17.60 17.83 8.90
CA THR A 60 -17.21 17.15 10.17
C THR A 60 -16.01 16.24 10.01
N ALA A 61 -15.19 16.44 8.99
CA ALA A 61 -13.97 15.70 8.76
C ALA A 61 -13.01 15.77 9.97
N PRO A 62 -12.18 14.74 10.23
CA PRO A 62 -11.18 14.78 11.29
C PRO A 62 -10.14 15.89 11.03
N ASP A 63 -9.31 16.19 12.04
CA ASP A 63 -8.18 17.09 11.83
C ASP A 63 -7.01 16.38 11.16
N VAL A 64 -6.79 15.10 11.47
CA VAL A 64 -5.69 14.28 10.95
C VAL A 64 -6.22 12.96 10.39
N LEU A 65 -5.69 12.58 9.22
CA LEU A 65 -5.93 11.28 8.59
C LEU A 65 -4.59 10.70 8.11
N PHE A 66 -4.38 9.40 8.34
CA PHE A 66 -3.29 8.65 7.71
C PHE A 66 -3.85 7.81 6.57
N ASP A 67 -3.33 7.98 5.37
CA ASP A 67 -3.82 7.28 4.18
C ASP A 67 -2.80 7.30 3.02
N ALA A 68 -3.23 6.87 1.85
CA ALA A 68 -2.45 6.84 0.61
C ALA A 68 -2.80 8.02 -0.33
N PRO A 69 -1.91 8.36 -1.28
CA PRO A 69 -2.08 9.54 -2.15
C PRO A 69 -3.38 9.53 -2.96
N GLY A 70 -3.86 8.37 -3.37
CA GLY A 70 -5.04 8.25 -4.23
C GLY A 70 -6.27 8.96 -3.69
N ARG A 71 -6.48 8.95 -2.37
CA ARG A 71 -7.55 9.70 -1.71
C ARG A 71 -7.09 11.08 -1.24
N ILE A 72 -5.95 11.15 -0.56
CA ILE A 72 -5.44 12.40 0.04
C ILE A 72 -5.30 13.49 -1.03
N ILE A 73 -4.66 13.21 -2.15
CA ILE A 73 -4.43 14.20 -3.19
C ILE A 73 -5.75 14.69 -3.79
N GLN A 74 -6.74 13.79 -3.93
CA GLN A 74 -8.06 14.19 -4.40
C GLN A 74 -8.78 15.14 -3.41
N TYR A 75 -8.68 14.87 -2.10
CA TYR A 75 -9.22 15.77 -1.09
C TYR A 75 -8.50 17.14 -1.12
N GLY A 76 -7.18 17.16 -1.34
CA GLY A 76 -6.38 18.36 -1.51
C GLY A 76 -6.82 19.19 -2.72
N LYS A 77 -6.94 18.56 -3.89
CA LYS A 77 -7.44 19.22 -5.12
C LYS A 77 -8.82 19.84 -4.94
N ASN A 78 -9.65 19.27 -4.10
CA ASN A 78 -11.00 19.77 -3.78
C ASN A 78 -11.00 20.81 -2.64
N GLY A 79 -9.85 21.31 -2.21
CA GLY A 79 -9.73 22.36 -1.19
C GLY A 79 -10.10 21.93 0.23
N LYS A 80 -10.06 20.62 0.52
CA LYS A 80 -10.45 20.07 1.83
C LYS A 80 -9.28 19.94 2.80
N LEU A 81 -8.05 20.02 2.30
CA LEU A 81 -6.85 19.83 3.11
C LEU A 81 -6.07 21.15 3.28
N ALA A 82 -5.33 21.22 4.37
CA ALA A 82 -4.36 22.26 4.59
C ALA A 82 -3.12 22.05 3.72
N ASP A 83 -2.48 23.14 3.33
CA ASP A 83 -1.17 23.15 2.70
C ASP A 83 -0.10 22.70 3.70
N LEU A 84 0.72 21.74 3.32
CA LEU A 84 1.81 21.19 4.13
C LEU A 84 3.20 21.57 3.60
N ASN A 85 3.31 22.53 2.69
CA ASN A 85 4.60 22.94 2.10
C ASN A 85 5.63 23.35 3.15
N ASP A 86 5.18 23.94 4.24
CA ASP A 86 6.03 24.34 5.36
C ASP A 86 6.73 23.16 6.08
N LEU A 87 6.19 21.95 5.92
CA LEU A 87 6.80 20.71 6.45
C LEU A 87 7.84 20.13 5.49
N PHE A 88 7.84 20.51 4.21
CA PHE A 88 8.77 20.04 3.19
C PHE A 88 10.03 20.90 3.17
N THR A 89 10.74 20.93 4.30
CA THR A 89 12.02 21.65 4.43
C THR A 89 13.08 21.07 3.51
N GLU A 90 14.14 21.83 3.22
CA GLU A 90 15.27 21.32 2.43
C GLU A 90 15.88 20.06 3.04
N ASP A 91 15.97 20.00 4.37
CA ASP A 91 16.52 18.83 5.07
C ASP A 91 15.62 17.61 4.93
N PHE A 92 14.30 17.80 5.01
CA PHE A 92 13.34 16.71 4.77
C PHE A 92 13.46 16.17 3.33
N VAL A 93 13.45 17.06 2.33
CA VAL A 93 13.54 16.67 0.92
C VAL A 93 14.87 15.96 0.62
N LYS A 94 15.98 16.44 1.18
CA LYS A 94 17.30 15.78 1.07
C LYS A 94 17.33 14.40 1.73
N ASP A 95 16.67 14.24 2.88
CA ASP A 95 16.64 12.98 3.62
C ASP A 95 15.75 11.94 2.91
N VAL A 96 14.62 12.36 2.34
CA VAL A 96 13.78 11.48 1.48
C VAL A 96 14.55 11.06 0.22
N ASN A 97 15.27 11.97 -0.42
CA ASN A 97 16.10 11.73 -1.61
C ASN A 97 15.41 10.90 -2.70
N ASN A 98 14.11 11.08 -2.88
CA ASN A 98 13.29 10.39 -3.87
C ASN A 98 12.19 11.33 -4.38
N GLU A 99 12.40 11.86 -5.58
CA GLU A 99 11.49 12.81 -6.20
C GLU A 99 10.09 12.23 -6.43
N ASN A 100 9.98 10.94 -6.73
CA ASN A 100 8.67 10.32 -6.96
C ASN A 100 7.83 10.30 -5.68
N ILE A 101 8.44 10.08 -4.51
CA ILE A 101 7.74 10.14 -3.20
C ILE A 101 7.29 11.58 -2.93
N ILE A 102 8.15 12.55 -3.19
CA ILE A 102 7.83 13.97 -3.01
C ILE A 102 6.66 14.37 -3.93
N GLN A 103 6.70 13.99 -5.21
CA GLN A 103 5.65 14.30 -6.16
C GLN A 103 4.33 13.57 -5.85
N ALA A 104 4.39 12.32 -5.39
CA ALA A 104 3.19 11.59 -4.94
C ALA A 104 2.46 12.26 -3.77
N SER A 105 3.17 13.11 -3.03
CA SER A 105 2.64 13.87 -1.88
C SER A 105 1.98 15.20 -2.26
N LYS A 106 2.03 15.58 -3.53
CA LYS A 106 1.63 16.90 -4.03
C LYS A 106 0.52 16.85 -5.08
N ALA A 107 -0.18 17.98 -5.21
CA ALA A 107 -0.95 18.34 -6.39
C ALA A 107 -0.41 19.67 -6.92
N GLY A 108 0.26 19.64 -8.07
CA GLY A 108 1.04 20.78 -8.54
C GLY A 108 2.15 21.13 -7.55
N ASP A 109 2.20 22.37 -7.10
CA ASP A 109 3.22 22.85 -6.17
C ASP A 109 2.82 22.71 -4.70
N THR A 110 1.60 22.23 -4.40
CA THR A 110 1.09 22.16 -3.04
C THR A 110 1.19 20.74 -2.48
N ALA A 111 1.86 20.59 -1.36
CA ALA A 111 1.93 19.33 -0.61
C ALA A 111 0.66 19.15 0.25
N TYR A 112 0.02 18.01 0.13
CA TYR A 112 -1.18 17.63 0.89
C TYR A 112 -1.00 16.37 1.72
N MET A 113 0.08 15.64 1.51
CA MET A 113 0.42 14.45 2.29
C MET A 113 1.83 14.57 2.83
N TYR A 114 2.02 14.32 4.12
CA TYR A 114 3.34 14.20 4.73
C TYR A 114 3.73 12.72 4.79
N PRO A 115 4.60 12.23 3.90
CA PRO A 115 4.88 10.82 3.75
C PRO A 115 5.80 10.32 4.88
N ILE A 116 5.53 9.10 5.37
CA ILE A 116 6.38 8.45 6.38
C ILE A 116 6.95 7.11 5.93
N SER A 117 6.21 6.40 5.10
CA SER A 117 6.60 5.06 4.66
C SER A 117 6.20 4.77 3.22
N SER A 118 6.88 3.82 2.61
CA SER A 118 6.52 3.29 1.31
C SER A 118 6.75 1.78 1.25
N ALA A 119 5.90 1.09 0.50
CA ALA A 119 6.03 -0.34 0.30
C ALA A 119 5.87 -0.68 -1.18
N PRO A 120 6.76 -1.49 -1.77
CA PRO A 120 6.55 -2.02 -3.10
C PRO A 120 5.47 -3.09 -3.06
N PHE A 121 4.71 -3.21 -4.16
CA PHE A 121 3.87 -4.36 -4.42
C PHE A 121 4.68 -5.42 -5.15
N TYR A 122 4.57 -6.65 -4.65
CA TYR A 122 5.19 -7.85 -5.21
C TYR A 122 4.15 -8.93 -5.47
N MET A 123 4.63 -10.01 -6.06
CA MET A 123 3.96 -11.31 -6.02
C MET A 123 4.53 -12.14 -4.88
N ALA A 124 3.68 -13.00 -4.32
CA ALA A 124 4.11 -14.09 -3.45
C ALA A 124 3.71 -15.43 -4.05
N MET A 125 4.62 -16.38 -4.02
CA MET A 125 4.42 -17.73 -4.57
C MET A 125 4.76 -18.78 -3.53
N ASN A 126 4.02 -19.91 -3.54
CA ASN A 126 4.24 -21.03 -2.64
C ASN A 126 5.44 -21.86 -3.10
N LYS A 127 6.54 -21.79 -2.34
CA LYS A 127 7.81 -22.43 -2.68
C LYS A 127 7.71 -23.93 -2.85
N LYS A 128 6.91 -24.59 -1.99
CA LYS A 128 6.70 -26.04 -2.09
C LYS A 128 6.02 -26.40 -3.41
N MET A 129 4.97 -25.70 -3.79
CA MET A 129 4.24 -25.95 -5.02
C MET A 129 5.11 -25.72 -6.26
N LEU A 130 5.96 -24.66 -6.23
CA LEU A 130 6.93 -24.41 -7.31
C LEU A 130 7.98 -25.53 -7.44
N LYS A 131 8.48 -26.04 -6.32
CA LYS A 131 9.41 -27.18 -6.32
C LYS A 131 8.75 -28.43 -6.89
N ASP A 132 7.55 -28.76 -6.42
CA ASP A 132 6.78 -29.90 -6.91
C ASP A 132 6.47 -29.84 -8.41
N ALA A 133 6.26 -28.62 -8.93
CA ALA A 133 6.04 -28.37 -10.35
C ALA A 133 7.35 -28.29 -11.17
N GLY A 134 8.52 -28.28 -10.52
CA GLY A 134 9.81 -28.22 -11.18
C GLY A 134 10.14 -26.87 -11.81
N VAL A 135 9.55 -25.77 -11.32
CA VAL A 135 9.66 -24.44 -11.92
C VAL A 135 10.20 -23.37 -10.96
N LEU A 136 10.69 -23.75 -9.79
CA LEU A 136 11.19 -22.79 -8.80
C LEU A 136 12.30 -21.89 -9.38
N ASP A 137 13.19 -22.42 -10.21
CA ASP A 137 14.33 -21.72 -10.79
C ASP A 137 13.94 -20.62 -11.81
N LEU A 138 12.68 -20.66 -12.31
CA LEU A 138 12.13 -19.62 -13.17
C LEU A 138 11.65 -18.41 -12.36
N VAL A 139 11.32 -18.58 -11.09
CA VAL A 139 10.75 -17.55 -10.21
C VAL A 139 11.87 -16.76 -9.55
N LYS A 140 12.32 -15.72 -10.21
CA LYS A 140 13.44 -14.88 -9.77
C LYS A 140 13.31 -13.46 -10.32
N GLU A 141 14.10 -12.56 -9.78
CA GLU A 141 14.23 -11.21 -10.36
C GLU A 141 14.61 -11.30 -11.83
N GLY A 142 13.97 -10.49 -12.66
CA GLY A 142 14.19 -10.46 -14.11
C GLY A 142 13.42 -11.52 -14.90
N TRP A 143 12.54 -12.31 -14.28
CA TRP A 143 11.70 -13.25 -15.02
C TRP A 143 10.74 -12.55 -15.99
N THR A 144 10.41 -13.25 -17.05
CA THR A 144 9.60 -12.70 -18.13
C THR A 144 8.13 -13.11 -18.02
N THR A 145 7.28 -12.42 -18.76
CA THR A 145 5.87 -12.79 -18.95
C THR A 145 5.73 -14.23 -19.47
N ASP A 146 6.64 -14.65 -20.36
CA ASP A 146 6.66 -16.04 -20.87
C ASP A 146 7.12 -17.04 -19.82
N ASP A 147 8.06 -16.69 -18.95
CA ASP A 147 8.47 -17.54 -17.83
C ASP A 147 7.32 -17.72 -16.83
N PHE A 148 6.58 -16.64 -16.56
CA PHE A 148 5.38 -16.73 -15.72
C PHE A 148 4.33 -17.64 -16.32
N GLU A 149 4.06 -17.57 -17.62
CA GLU A 149 3.13 -18.48 -18.27
C GLU A 149 3.56 -19.95 -18.16
N LYS A 150 4.85 -20.25 -18.29
CA LYS A 150 5.38 -21.61 -18.06
C LYS A 150 5.12 -22.06 -16.64
N VAL A 151 5.35 -21.19 -15.65
CA VAL A 151 5.08 -21.45 -14.23
C VAL A 151 3.60 -21.74 -14.01
N LEU A 152 2.69 -20.92 -14.56
CA LEU A 152 1.25 -21.12 -14.46
C LEU A 152 0.81 -22.48 -15.01
N LYS A 153 1.31 -22.86 -16.20
CA LYS A 153 1.00 -24.16 -16.83
C LYS A 153 1.49 -25.33 -15.98
N ALA A 154 2.71 -25.26 -15.47
CA ALA A 154 3.28 -26.31 -14.64
C ALA A 154 2.53 -26.49 -13.31
N LEU A 155 2.12 -25.39 -12.67
CA LEU A 155 1.30 -25.44 -11.46
C LEU A 155 -0.09 -26.05 -11.74
N LYS A 156 -0.73 -25.67 -12.84
CA LYS A 156 -2.00 -26.26 -13.28
C LYS A 156 -1.89 -27.74 -13.56
N ASP A 157 -0.84 -28.18 -14.25
CA ASP A 157 -0.59 -29.59 -14.58
C ASP A 157 -0.43 -30.46 -13.32
N LYS A 158 0.03 -29.86 -12.22
CA LYS A 158 0.08 -30.49 -10.88
C LYS A 158 -1.24 -30.43 -10.12
N GLY A 159 -2.26 -29.77 -10.66
CA GLY A 159 -3.57 -29.65 -10.02
C GLY A 159 -3.63 -28.59 -8.91
N TYR A 160 -2.65 -27.69 -8.82
CA TYR A 160 -2.68 -26.61 -7.84
C TYR A 160 -3.67 -25.53 -8.24
N THR A 161 -4.40 -24.99 -7.25
CA THR A 161 -5.31 -23.87 -7.45
C THR A 161 -4.50 -22.60 -7.75
N PRO A 162 -4.79 -21.90 -8.85
CA PRO A 162 -4.07 -20.67 -9.20
C PRO A 162 -4.43 -19.52 -8.26
N GLY A 163 -3.62 -18.48 -8.26
CA GLY A 163 -3.98 -17.18 -7.71
C GLY A 163 -5.01 -16.46 -8.57
N SER A 164 -5.52 -15.36 -8.06
CA SER A 164 -6.60 -14.60 -8.72
C SER A 164 -6.15 -13.25 -9.26
N LEU A 165 -6.98 -12.74 -10.18
CA LEU A 165 -6.92 -11.38 -10.72
C LEU A 165 -8.30 -10.73 -10.54
N PHE A 166 -8.37 -9.41 -10.50
CA PHE A 166 -9.61 -8.64 -10.35
C PHE A 166 -10.31 -8.81 -8.99
N SER A 167 -9.56 -9.08 -7.91
CA SER A 167 -10.12 -9.04 -6.56
C SER A 167 -10.73 -7.67 -6.25
N ASN A 168 -11.84 -7.68 -5.52
CA ASN A 168 -12.55 -6.46 -5.16
C ASN A 168 -11.80 -5.62 -4.14
N GLY A 169 -12.19 -4.35 -4.07
CA GLY A 169 -11.72 -3.42 -3.07
C GLY A 169 -10.35 -2.82 -3.38
N GLN A 170 -9.93 -1.97 -2.49
CA GLN A 170 -8.80 -1.07 -2.70
C GLN A 170 -7.46 -1.79 -2.93
N GLY A 171 -7.17 -2.85 -2.20
CA GLY A 171 -5.93 -3.60 -2.39
C GLY A 171 -5.95 -4.42 -3.68
N GLY A 172 -7.12 -4.95 -4.06
CA GLY A 172 -7.30 -5.76 -5.26
C GLY A 172 -7.06 -4.97 -6.55
N ASP A 173 -7.54 -3.73 -6.62
CA ASP A 173 -7.38 -2.91 -7.81
C ASP A 173 -5.92 -2.49 -8.05
N GLN A 174 -5.19 -2.15 -6.99
CA GLN A 174 -3.79 -1.74 -7.08
C GLN A 174 -2.90 -2.84 -7.63
N GLY A 175 -2.97 -4.04 -7.04
CA GLY A 175 -2.20 -5.19 -7.52
C GLY A 175 -2.55 -5.57 -8.96
N THR A 176 -3.84 -5.59 -9.28
CA THR A 176 -4.33 -5.93 -10.62
C THR A 176 -3.79 -4.99 -11.71
N ARG A 177 -3.90 -3.68 -11.53
CA ARG A 177 -3.41 -2.74 -12.55
C ARG A 177 -1.90 -2.72 -12.66
N ALA A 178 -1.16 -2.84 -11.55
CA ALA A 178 0.29 -2.94 -11.57
C ALA A 178 0.77 -4.21 -12.28
N PHE A 179 0.13 -5.35 -12.01
CA PHE A 179 0.41 -6.61 -12.67
C PHE A 179 0.19 -6.52 -14.19
N ILE A 180 -0.99 -6.07 -14.63
CA ILE A 180 -1.33 -5.95 -16.05
C ILE A 180 -0.39 -4.99 -16.78
N ALA A 181 -0.08 -3.83 -16.18
CA ALA A 181 0.83 -2.85 -16.76
C ALA A 181 2.22 -3.43 -16.99
N ASN A 182 2.72 -4.26 -16.07
CA ASN A 182 4.06 -4.82 -16.16
C ASN A 182 4.20 -5.90 -17.24
N LEU A 183 3.16 -6.66 -17.55
CA LEU A 183 3.26 -7.79 -18.48
C LEU A 183 3.89 -7.44 -19.84
N TYR A 184 3.62 -6.25 -20.37
CA TYR A 184 4.16 -5.76 -21.65
C TYR A 184 4.64 -4.31 -21.60
N GLY A 185 4.99 -3.80 -20.42
CA GLY A 185 5.55 -2.46 -20.25
C GLY A 185 4.56 -1.34 -20.54
N GLY A 186 3.27 -1.58 -20.26
CA GLY A 186 2.23 -0.54 -20.24
C GLY A 186 2.32 0.34 -18.99
N SER A 187 1.40 1.28 -18.90
CA SER A 187 1.23 2.12 -17.70
C SER A 187 -0.23 2.48 -17.50
N VAL A 188 -0.60 2.85 -16.28
CA VAL A 188 -1.97 3.28 -15.95
C VAL A 188 -2.17 4.76 -16.29
N THR A 189 -1.11 5.56 -16.10
CA THR A 189 -1.08 6.99 -16.44
C THR A 189 0.18 7.33 -17.21
N ASP A 190 0.20 8.50 -17.83
CA ASP A 190 1.44 9.10 -18.33
C ASP A 190 2.38 9.48 -17.16
N GLU A 191 3.64 9.77 -17.47
CA GLU A 191 4.65 10.11 -16.46
C GLU A 191 4.31 11.35 -15.62
N LYS A 192 3.52 12.27 -16.17
CA LYS A 192 3.07 13.49 -15.48
C LYS A 192 1.78 13.30 -14.70
N VAL A 193 1.19 12.10 -14.73
CA VAL A 193 -0.09 11.79 -14.09
C VAL A 193 -1.22 12.76 -14.52
N THR A 194 -1.21 13.13 -15.81
CA THR A 194 -2.19 14.07 -16.38
C THR A 194 -3.30 13.37 -17.14
N LYS A 195 -3.07 12.16 -17.64
CA LYS A 195 -4.06 11.35 -18.36
C LYS A 195 -3.89 9.85 -18.06
N TYR A 196 -4.98 9.11 -18.20
CA TYR A 196 -4.93 7.66 -18.21
C TYR A 196 -4.38 7.15 -19.55
N THR A 197 -3.63 6.04 -19.50
CA THR A 197 -3.01 5.37 -20.66
C THR A 197 -3.40 3.89 -20.74
N THR A 198 -4.48 3.50 -20.08
CA THR A 198 -4.96 2.11 -20.06
C THR A 198 -5.54 1.65 -21.38
N ASP A 199 -5.75 2.56 -22.33
CA ASP A 199 -6.12 2.30 -23.72
C ASP A 199 -4.92 2.16 -24.68
N ASP A 200 -3.69 2.35 -24.18
CA ASP A 200 -2.49 2.12 -24.97
C ASP A 200 -2.31 0.62 -25.29
N ALA A 201 -1.81 0.32 -26.47
CA ALA A 201 -1.68 -1.04 -26.99
C ALA A 201 -0.92 -2.00 -26.06
N LYS A 202 0.05 -1.52 -25.30
CA LYS A 202 0.81 -2.34 -24.34
C LYS A 202 -0.01 -2.74 -23.13
N PHE A 203 -0.80 -1.81 -22.59
CA PHE A 203 -1.70 -2.13 -21.47
C PHE A 203 -2.82 -3.06 -21.91
N VAL A 204 -3.45 -2.77 -23.07
CA VAL A 204 -4.49 -3.62 -23.67
C VAL A 204 -3.97 -5.04 -23.91
N LYS A 205 -2.76 -5.18 -24.47
CA LYS A 205 -2.12 -6.50 -24.65
C LYS A 205 -1.94 -7.25 -23.33
N GLY A 206 -1.57 -6.54 -22.24
CA GLY A 206 -1.48 -7.12 -20.91
C GLY A 206 -2.82 -7.62 -20.38
N LEU A 207 -3.87 -6.83 -20.58
CA LEU A 207 -5.23 -7.18 -20.19
C LEU A 207 -5.75 -8.39 -20.97
N GLU A 208 -5.56 -8.42 -22.30
CA GLU A 208 -5.93 -9.54 -23.15
C GLU A 208 -5.22 -10.84 -22.74
N LYS A 209 -3.91 -10.74 -22.43
CA LYS A 209 -3.13 -11.88 -21.96
C LYS A 209 -3.63 -12.41 -20.63
N ALA A 210 -3.89 -11.53 -19.67
CA ALA A 210 -4.42 -11.90 -18.36
C ALA A 210 -5.83 -12.52 -18.48
N SER A 211 -6.69 -11.95 -19.31
CA SER A 211 -8.02 -12.51 -19.59
C SER A 211 -7.94 -13.91 -20.19
N LYS A 212 -7.01 -14.09 -21.14
CA LYS A 212 -6.78 -15.44 -21.71
C LYS A 212 -6.29 -16.44 -20.66
N TRP A 213 -5.43 -16.05 -19.73
CA TRP A 213 -5.03 -16.94 -18.64
C TRP A 213 -6.19 -17.35 -17.72
N ILE A 214 -7.15 -16.45 -17.53
CA ILE A 214 -8.40 -16.77 -16.80
C ILE A 214 -9.22 -17.78 -17.58
N ASP A 215 -9.44 -17.54 -18.87
CA ASP A 215 -10.21 -18.45 -19.75
C ASP A 215 -9.56 -19.85 -19.84
N ASP A 216 -8.23 -19.89 -19.88
CA ASP A 216 -7.45 -21.14 -19.89
C ASP A 216 -7.36 -21.80 -18.48
N GLY A 217 -7.91 -21.19 -17.43
CA GLY A 217 -7.86 -21.69 -16.05
C GLY A 217 -6.46 -21.66 -15.43
N LEU A 218 -5.59 -20.78 -15.90
CA LEU A 218 -4.26 -20.53 -15.36
C LEU A 218 -4.25 -19.47 -14.26
N MET A 219 -5.28 -18.62 -14.23
CA MET A 219 -5.59 -17.66 -13.19
C MET A 219 -7.07 -17.75 -12.83
N MET A 220 -7.44 -17.34 -11.62
CA MET A 220 -8.85 -17.21 -11.24
C MET A 220 -9.36 -15.79 -11.45
N ASN A 221 -10.65 -15.66 -11.81
CA ASN A 221 -11.35 -14.40 -11.68
C ASN A 221 -11.69 -14.17 -10.19
N GLY A 222 -11.05 -13.18 -9.57
CA GLY A 222 -11.17 -12.86 -8.16
C GLY A 222 -12.34 -11.94 -7.80
N SER A 223 -13.21 -11.59 -8.74
CA SER A 223 -14.30 -10.62 -8.51
C SER A 223 -15.31 -11.04 -7.41
N GLN A 224 -15.24 -12.29 -6.96
CA GLN A 224 -16.09 -12.84 -5.91
C GLN A 224 -15.61 -12.52 -4.48
N PHE A 225 -14.37 -12.07 -4.30
CA PHE A 225 -13.78 -11.81 -2.98
C PHE A 225 -12.87 -10.57 -3.01
N ASP A 226 -12.60 -10.03 -1.85
CA ASP A 226 -11.72 -8.87 -1.70
C ASP A 226 -10.24 -9.25 -1.67
N GLY A 227 -9.37 -8.23 -1.79
CA GLY A 227 -7.92 -8.44 -1.77
C GLY A 227 -7.40 -9.05 -0.48
N GLY A 228 -8.05 -8.81 0.66
CA GLY A 228 -7.71 -9.43 1.94
C GLY A 228 -7.97 -10.93 1.94
N ALA A 229 -9.11 -11.37 1.38
CA ALA A 229 -9.43 -12.78 1.20
C ALA A 229 -8.48 -13.47 0.22
N ASP A 230 -8.06 -12.79 -0.86
CA ASP A 230 -7.05 -13.30 -1.79
C ASP A 230 -5.72 -13.61 -1.07
N ILE A 231 -5.21 -12.64 -0.31
CA ILE A 231 -3.98 -12.80 0.48
C ILE A 231 -4.11 -13.94 1.49
N GLN A 232 -5.26 -14.05 2.18
CA GLN A 232 -5.50 -15.11 3.14
C GLN A 232 -5.58 -16.50 2.48
N ASN A 233 -6.18 -16.62 1.32
CA ASN A 233 -6.22 -17.88 0.56
C ASN A 233 -4.80 -18.35 0.20
N PHE A 234 -3.93 -17.43 -0.18
CA PHE A 234 -2.53 -17.75 -0.39
C PHE A 234 -1.83 -18.16 0.92
N ALA A 235 -1.96 -17.37 1.98
CA ALA A 235 -1.32 -17.64 3.26
C ALA A 235 -1.79 -18.95 3.90
N ASN A 236 -3.03 -19.37 3.64
CA ASN A 236 -3.57 -20.67 4.03
C ASN A 236 -3.11 -21.86 3.14
N GLY A 237 -2.34 -21.59 2.08
CA GLY A 237 -1.91 -22.61 1.13
C GLY A 237 -3.01 -23.13 0.21
N GLN A 238 -4.12 -22.41 0.08
CA GLN A 238 -5.24 -22.75 -0.82
C GLN A 238 -4.94 -22.40 -2.27
N THR A 239 -4.16 -21.32 -2.51
CA THR A 239 -3.72 -20.89 -3.83
C THR A 239 -2.21 -20.95 -3.94
N SER A 240 -1.71 -21.13 -5.17
CA SER A 240 -0.29 -21.28 -5.44
C SER A 240 0.47 -19.95 -5.44
N TYR A 241 -0.21 -18.85 -5.63
CA TYR A 241 0.37 -17.50 -5.61
C TYR A 241 -0.69 -16.45 -5.32
N THR A 242 -0.23 -15.23 -4.99
CA THR A 242 -1.02 -14.01 -5.01
C THR A 242 -0.24 -12.88 -5.67
N ILE A 243 -0.94 -11.97 -6.35
CA ILE A 243 -0.37 -10.75 -6.94
C ILE A 243 -0.51 -9.52 -6.01
N LEU A 244 -1.02 -9.74 -4.80
CA LEU A 244 -1.37 -8.68 -3.86
C LEU A 244 -0.44 -8.65 -2.64
N TRP A 245 0.82 -8.97 -2.83
CA TRP A 245 1.77 -9.09 -1.73
C TRP A 245 2.60 -7.82 -1.54
N ALA A 246 2.88 -7.53 -0.28
CA ALA A 246 3.92 -6.59 0.15
C ALA A 246 4.73 -7.25 1.26
N PRO A 247 6.00 -6.86 1.49
CA PRO A 247 6.85 -7.47 2.53
C PRO A 247 6.23 -7.47 3.93
N SER A 248 5.38 -6.48 4.25
CA SER A 248 4.64 -6.42 5.51
C SER A 248 3.70 -7.60 5.73
N GLN A 249 3.24 -8.25 4.66
CA GLN A 249 2.33 -9.41 4.77
C GLN A 249 2.99 -10.62 5.44
N ASN A 250 4.31 -10.75 5.39
CA ASN A 250 5.00 -11.81 6.13
C ASN A 250 4.72 -11.75 7.63
N GLY A 251 4.70 -10.56 8.21
CA GLY A 251 4.36 -10.36 9.62
C GLY A 251 2.86 -10.46 9.88
N ILE A 252 2.05 -9.82 9.04
CA ILE A 252 0.58 -9.79 9.18
C ILE A 252 -0.01 -11.20 9.09
N GLN A 253 0.50 -12.02 8.16
CA GLN A 253 0.00 -13.37 7.89
C GLN A 253 0.81 -14.48 8.60
N ALA A 254 1.77 -14.14 9.47
CA ALA A 254 2.69 -15.09 10.08
C ALA A 254 2.00 -16.34 10.67
N LYS A 255 0.91 -16.15 11.41
CA LYS A 255 0.14 -17.25 12.03
C LYS A 255 -0.46 -18.20 10.98
N LEU A 256 -0.96 -17.68 9.88
CA LEU A 256 -1.53 -18.49 8.79
C LEU A 256 -0.44 -19.21 8.02
N LEU A 257 0.66 -18.52 7.70
CA LEU A 257 1.82 -19.11 7.02
C LEU A 257 2.42 -20.26 7.82
N ASP A 258 2.58 -20.08 9.15
CA ASP A 258 3.11 -21.12 10.04
C ASP A 258 2.16 -22.31 10.14
N ALA A 259 0.86 -22.09 10.33
CA ALA A 259 -0.12 -23.15 10.44
C ALA A 259 -0.26 -23.96 9.15
N SER A 260 -0.19 -23.32 8.00
CA SER A 260 -0.29 -23.96 6.67
C SER A 260 1.07 -24.45 6.14
N LYS A 261 2.18 -24.14 6.81
CA LYS A 261 3.56 -24.42 6.39
C LYS A 261 3.88 -23.88 4.99
N VAL A 262 3.36 -22.71 4.68
CA VAL A 262 3.65 -22.01 3.43
C VAL A 262 4.98 -21.28 3.57
N GLU A 263 5.98 -21.69 2.78
CA GLU A 263 7.19 -20.91 2.56
C GLU A 263 6.96 -19.97 1.37
N VAL A 264 7.13 -18.67 1.60
CA VAL A 264 6.87 -17.62 0.61
C VAL A 264 8.12 -17.40 -0.25
N VAL A 265 7.94 -17.32 -1.57
CA VAL A 265 8.90 -16.74 -2.49
C VAL A 265 8.35 -15.39 -2.93
N GLU A 266 8.99 -14.30 -2.51
CA GLU A 266 8.66 -12.96 -2.96
C GLU A 266 9.41 -12.66 -4.25
N VAL A 267 8.71 -12.12 -5.23
CA VAL A 267 9.29 -11.81 -6.54
C VAL A 267 8.56 -10.62 -7.16
N PRO A 268 9.27 -9.72 -7.87
CA PRO A 268 8.63 -8.66 -8.64
C PRO A 268 7.68 -9.21 -9.70
N PHE A 269 6.76 -8.39 -10.19
CA PHE A 269 5.90 -8.78 -11.30
C PHE A 269 6.71 -9.21 -12.53
N PRO A 270 6.25 -10.21 -13.27
CA PRO A 270 6.87 -10.56 -14.55
C PRO A 270 6.70 -9.41 -15.56
N SER A 271 7.65 -9.26 -16.46
CA SER A 271 7.54 -8.32 -17.57
C SER A 271 8.20 -8.86 -18.83
N ASP A 272 7.74 -8.41 -20.01
CA ASP A 272 8.33 -8.86 -21.28
C ASP A 272 9.83 -8.55 -21.41
N SER A 273 10.27 -7.49 -20.75
CA SER A 273 11.68 -7.07 -20.73
C SER A 273 12.51 -7.65 -19.59
N GLY A 274 11.90 -8.34 -18.63
CA GLY A 274 12.51 -8.75 -17.36
C GLY A 274 12.83 -7.57 -16.42
N LYS A 275 12.34 -6.37 -16.73
CA LYS A 275 12.56 -5.14 -15.94
C LYS A 275 11.23 -4.50 -15.57
N PRO A 276 10.51 -5.05 -14.58
CA PRO A 276 9.24 -4.49 -14.15
C PRO A 276 9.41 -3.10 -13.54
N LYS A 277 8.40 -2.27 -13.69
CA LYS A 277 8.26 -1.04 -12.89
C LYS A 277 7.62 -1.43 -11.57
N LEU A 278 8.29 -1.11 -10.46
CA LEU A 278 7.69 -1.32 -9.15
C LEU A 278 6.65 -0.23 -8.88
N GLU A 279 5.46 -0.63 -8.46
CA GLU A 279 4.49 0.28 -7.89
C GLU A 279 4.75 0.37 -6.38
N TYR A 280 4.93 1.59 -5.88
CA TYR A 280 5.10 1.87 -4.47
C TYR A 280 3.82 2.46 -3.90
N LEU A 281 3.32 1.87 -2.82
CA LEU A 281 2.33 2.51 -2.00
C LEU A 281 3.04 3.45 -1.03
N VAL A 282 2.92 4.75 -1.24
CA VAL A 282 3.40 5.76 -0.30
C VAL A 282 2.28 6.01 0.72
N ASN A 283 2.61 5.97 2.01
CA ASN A 283 1.66 6.25 3.08
C ASN A 283 2.11 7.49 3.85
N GLY A 284 1.14 8.29 4.26
CA GLY A 284 1.43 9.52 4.99
C GLY A 284 0.20 10.16 5.61
N PHE A 285 0.42 11.31 6.20
CA PHE A 285 -0.59 12.06 6.93
C PHE A 285 -1.11 13.23 6.11
N ALA A 286 -2.41 13.46 6.19
CA ALA A 286 -3.09 14.65 5.75
C ALA A 286 -3.65 15.42 6.94
N VAL A 287 -3.69 16.74 6.82
CA VAL A 287 -4.35 17.65 7.76
C VAL A 287 -5.54 18.28 7.06
N PHE A 288 -6.75 18.14 7.62
CA PHE A 288 -7.93 18.76 7.05
C PHE A 288 -7.97 20.26 7.33
N ASN A 289 -8.41 21.01 6.31
CA ASN A 289 -8.65 22.45 6.43
C ASN A 289 -10.03 22.70 7.02
N ASN A 290 -10.12 22.70 8.35
CA ASN A 290 -11.34 22.99 9.10
C ASN A 290 -11.54 24.47 9.40
N LYS A 291 -10.77 25.37 8.77
CA LYS A 291 -10.80 26.83 8.93
C LYS A 291 -10.48 27.33 10.35
N ASP A 292 -9.77 26.53 11.12
CA ASP A 292 -9.26 26.86 12.45
C ASP A 292 -7.73 26.76 12.44
N GLU A 293 -7.04 27.87 12.30
CA GLU A 293 -5.59 27.95 12.21
C GLU A 293 -4.87 27.32 13.42
N LYS A 294 -5.46 27.39 14.63
CA LYS A 294 -4.90 26.76 15.82
C LYS A 294 -4.96 25.25 15.74
N LYS A 295 -6.08 24.72 15.29
CA LYS A 295 -6.21 23.26 15.09
C LYS A 295 -5.33 22.75 13.97
N ILE A 296 -5.22 23.50 12.87
CA ILE A 296 -4.31 23.15 11.77
C ILE A 296 -2.86 23.12 12.26
N ALA A 297 -2.42 24.13 13.01
CA ALA A 297 -1.07 24.16 13.57
C ALA A 297 -0.82 23.01 14.56
N ALA A 298 -1.79 22.71 15.43
CA ALA A 298 -1.70 21.58 16.35
C ALA A 298 -1.66 20.22 15.61
N ALA A 299 -2.46 20.08 14.56
CA ALA A 299 -2.47 18.88 13.71
C ALA A 299 -1.15 18.68 12.97
N LYS A 300 -0.57 19.73 12.38
CA LYS A 300 0.76 19.69 11.76
C LYS A 300 1.84 19.27 12.75
N LYS A 301 1.80 19.82 13.97
CA LYS A 301 2.75 19.48 15.03
C LYS A 301 2.64 18.01 15.45
N PHE A 302 1.41 17.48 15.51
CA PHE A 302 1.18 16.06 15.79
C PHE A 302 1.71 15.16 14.64
N VAL A 303 1.44 15.52 13.40
CA VAL A 303 1.95 14.80 12.22
C VAL A 303 3.49 14.79 12.21
N GLN A 304 4.13 15.94 12.49
CA GLN A 304 5.59 15.99 12.59
C GLN A 304 6.14 15.13 13.74
N PHE A 305 5.46 15.10 14.88
CA PHE A 305 5.87 14.24 15.98
C PHE A 305 5.87 12.76 15.55
N ILE A 306 4.81 12.28 14.93
CA ILE A 306 4.74 10.88 14.45
C ILE A 306 5.81 10.59 13.40
N ALA A 307 6.06 11.53 12.49
CA ALA A 307 6.92 11.31 11.33
C ALA A 307 8.41 11.59 11.58
N ASP A 308 8.73 12.56 12.44
CA ASP A 308 10.05 13.17 12.52
C ASP A 308 10.71 13.03 13.89
N ASP A 309 9.96 12.66 14.94
CA ASP A 309 10.56 12.45 16.27
C ASP A 309 11.62 11.34 16.20
N LYS A 310 12.76 11.58 16.80
CA LYS A 310 13.93 10.68 16.70
C LYS A 310 13.71 9.31 17.31
N GLU A 311 12.79 9.20 18.26
CA GLU A 311 12.42 7.95 18.91
C GLU A 311 11.20 7.33 18.23
N TRP A 312 10.14 8.12 18.04
CA TRP A 312 8.85 7.63 17.52
C TRP A 312 8.84 7.45 16.01
N GLY A 313 9.42 8.36 15.24
CA GLY A 313 9.43 8.27 13.79
C GLY A 313 9.90 6.91 13.24
N PRO A 314 11.10 6.42 13.62
CA PRO A 314 11.54 5.09 13.21
C PRO A 314 10.65 3.95 13.71
N LYS A 315 10.14 4.03 14.96
CA LYS A 315 9.22 3.03 15.51
C LYS A 315 7.91 2.98 14.71
N ASP A 316 7.35 4.14 14.39
CA ASP A 316 6.09 4.26 13.67
C ASP A 316 6.21 3.68 12.26
N VAL A 317 7.31 3.96 11.57
CA VAL A 317 7.58 3.33 10.26
C VAL A 317 7.65 1.81 10.38
N VAL A 318 8.40 1.26 11.35
CA VAL A 318 8.48 -0.19 11.58
C VAL A 318 7.09 -0.79 11.81
N ARG A 319 6.22 -0.10 12.55
CA ARG A 319 4.85 -0.55 12.81
C ARG A 319 3.94 -0.54 11.58
N THR A 320 4.26 0.25 10.55
CA THR A 320 3.55 0.17 9.27
C THR A 320 3.93 -1.09 8.47
N GLY A 321 5.00 -1.79 8.82
CA GLY A 321 5.54 -2.92 8.07
C GLY A 321 6.11 -2.54 6.71
N ALA A 322 6.31 -1.25 6.45
CA ALA A 322 6.83 -0.71 5.20
C ALA A 322 8.23 -0.11 5.40
N PHE A 323 8.84 0.35 4.31
CA PHE A 323 10.14 0.99 4.35
C PHE A 323 10.02 2.47 4.69
N PRO A 324 10.97 3.06 5.43
CA PRO A 324 10.98 4.49 5.69
C PRO A 324 11.15 5.28 4.39
N VAL A 325 10.47 6.43 4.29
CA VAL A 325 10.76 7.38 3.21
C VAL A 325 12.03 8.17 3.50
N ARG A 326 12.38 8.34 4.78
CA ARG A 326 13.61 9.01 5.21
C ARG A 326 14.79 8.04 5.18
N SER A 327 15.84 8.40 4.44
CA SER A 327 17.10 7.64 4.39
C SER A 327 17.78 7.52 5.75
N SER A 328 17.61 8.52 6.61
CA SER A 328 18.18 8.53 7.98
C SER A 328 17.57 7.48 8.91
N PHE A 329 16.35 6.99 8.63
CA PHE A 329 15.67 5.97 9.43
C PHE A 329 16.05 4.53 9.04
N GLY A 330 16.72 4.36 7.91
CA GLY A 330 17.16 3.05 7.42
C GLY A 330 18.60 2.68 7.81
N LYS A 331 19.20 3.39 8.77
CA LYS A 331 20.59 3.18 9.20
C LYS A 331 20.65 2.48 10.54
#